data_fc11d0d86807511beaac53feab17b69b
#
_entry.id   fc11d0d86807511beaac53feab17b69b
#
_cell.length_a   1.000
_cell.length_b   1.000
_cell.length_c   1.000
_cell.angle_alpha   90.00
_cell.angle_beta   90.00
_cell.angle_gamma   90.00
#
_symmetry.space_group_name_H-M   'P 1'
#
loop_
_entity.id
_entity.type
_entity.pdbx_description
1 polymer ?
#
loop_
_entity_poly.entity_id
_entity_poly.type
_entity_poly.pdbx_seq_one_letter_code
_entity_poly.pdbx_strand_id
1 'polypeptide(L)'
;MTIKNKKKLLSIVIKGEHIKICVVSKNGKNLKVHSALTADTPKGAVSDGLIEDAESLEKTLRKVLTTNSISVKDVIFSIVSGKIATKEVIIPDVKDNKIGDIVAANASEYFPVEIDEYIIKHAVLERFTEEEVGKIRLQIVAAPKKMVESYYALAKRLEL
;
A
#
# COMPACT_ATOMS: atom_id res chain seq x y z
N MET A 1 -18.26 -21.24 23.71
CA MET A 1 -17.38 -20.03 23.67
C MET A 1 -16.76 -19.97 22.27
N THR A 2 -17.38 -19.22 21.35
CA THR A 2 -16.96 -19.20 19.94
C THR A 2 -15.78 -18.24 19.82
N ILE A 3 -14.57 -18.76 19.70
CA ILE A 3 -13.37 -17.96 19.40
C ILE A 3 -13.58 -17.42 17.99
N LYS A 4 -14.01 -16.16 17.85
CA LYS A 4 -13.98 -15.45 16.56
C LYS A 4 -12.53 -15.43 16.10
N ASN A 5 -12.23 -16.23 15.08
CA ASN A 5 -10.91 -16.27 14.45
C ASN A 5 -10.60 -14.88 13.94
N LYS A 6 -9.70 -14.15 14.63
CA LYS A 6 -9.31 -12.79 14.25
C LYS A 6 -8.57 -12.89 12.93
N LYS A 7 -9.09 -12.23 11.90
CA LYS A 7 -8.50 -12.21 10.57
C LYS A 7 -7.03 -11.75 10.68
N LYS A 8 -6.10 -12.62 10.30
CA LYS A 8 -4.68 -12.31 10.23
C LYS A 8 -4.38 -11.64 8.90
N LEU A 9 -3.42 -10.74 8.93
CA LEU A 9 -2.95 -9.99 7.77
C LEU A 9 -1.44 -10.17 7.66
N LEU A 10 -0.96 -10.40 6.46
CA LEU A 10 0.45 -10.44 6.10
C LEU A 10 0.87 -9.05 5.61
N SER A 11 1.82 -8.42 6.27
CA SER A 11 2.41 -7.15 5.86
C SER A 11 3.80 -7.42 5.32
N ILE A 12 4.07 -7.00 4.09
CA ILE A 12 5.36 -7.19 3.41
C ILE A 12 5.88 -5.83 2.94
N VAL A 13 7.12 -5.54 3.27
CA VAL A 13 7.89 -4.38 2.76
C VAL A 13 9.10 -4.92 2.04
N ILE A 14 9.22 -4.62 0.75
CA ILE A 14 10.37 -5.03 -0.08
C ILE A 14 11.23 -3.79 -0.33
N LYS A 15 12.49 -3.84 0.08
CA LYS A 15 13.51 -2.81 -0.19
C LYS A 15 14.67 -3.43 -0.95
N GLY A 16 15.60 -2.60 -1.45
CA GLY A 16 16.74 -3.08 -2.25
C GLY A 16 17.59 -4.17 -1.60
N GLU A 17 17.74 -4.15 -0.26
CA GLU A 17 18.58 -5.11 0.46
C GLU A 17 17.78 -6.14 1.27
N HIS A 18 16.63 -5.76 1.82
CA HIS A 18 15.87 -6.59 2.75
C HIS A 18 14.37 -6.58 2.49
N ILE A 19 13.78 -7.75 2.66
CA ILE A 19 12.33 -7.96 2.72
C ILE A 19 11.95 -8.09 4.19
N LYS A 20 11.04 -7.23 4.67
CA LYS A 20 10.47 -7.34 6.02
C LYS A 20 9.05 -7.89 5.92
N ILE A 21 8.78 -8.91 6.72
CA ILE A 21 7.51 -9.65 6.71
C ILE A 21 6.96 -9.65 8.13
N CYS A 22 5.69 -9.30 8.28
CA CYS A 22 5.02 -9.29 9.57
C CYS A 22 3.63 -9.91 9.46
N VAL A 23 3.30 -10.84 10.37
CA VAL A 23 1.94 -11.38 10.50
C VAL A 23 1.28 -10.70 11.67
N VAL A 24 0.19 -10.00 11.41
CA VAL A 24 -0.54 -9.21 12.40
C VAL A 24 -2.02 -9.59 12.45
N SER A 25 -2.68 -9.30 13.56
CA SER A 25 -4.14 -9.27 13.64
C SER A 25 -4.60 -8.07 14.45
N LYS A 26 -5.77 -7.52 14.07
CA LYS A 26 -6.40 -6.41 14.78
C LYS A 26 -7.34 -6.93 15.86
N ASN A 27 -7.26 -6.35 17.05
CA ASN A 27 -8.17 -6.63 18.17
C ASN A 27 -8.68 -5.30 18.73
N GLY A 28 -9.81 -4.82 18.21
CA GLY A 28 -10.31 -3.48 18.52
C GLY A 28 -9.32 -2.42 18.05
N LYS A 29 -8.78 -1.60 18.97
CA LYS A 29 -7.76 -0.58 18.67
C LYS A 29 -6.32 -1.14 18.70
N ASN A 30 -6.11 -2.35 19.21
CA ASN A 30 -4.78 -2.92 19.40
C ASN A 30 -4.38 -3.80 18.20
N LEU A 31 -3.11 -3.74 17.80
CA LEU A 31 -2.47 -4.66 16.86
C LEU A 31 -1.70 -5.72 17.65
N LYS A 32 -1.92 -6.99 17.30
CA LYS A 32 -1.11 -8.10 17.81
C LYS A 32 -0.19 -8.59 16.71
N VAL A 33 1.12 -8.56 16.95
CA VAL A 33 2.13 -9.16 16.09
C VAL A 33 2.25 -10.63 16.45
N HIS A 34 2.14 -11.52 15.47
CA HIS A 34 2.28 -12.98 15.61
C HIS A 34 3.66 -13.45 15.16
N SER A 35 4.22 -12.82 14.13
CA SER A 35 5.54 -13.12 13.59
C SER A 35 6.12 -11.86 12.96
N ALA A 36 7.43 -11.70 13.07
CA ALA A 36 8.20 -10.67 12.37
C ALA A 36 9.49 -11.31 11.85
N LEU A 37 9.74 -11.20 10.57
CA LEU A 37 10.83 -11.86 9.85
C LEU A 37 11.53 -10.86 8.93
N THR A 38 12.79 -11.13 8.67
CA THR A 38 13.58 -10.42 7.65
C THR A 38 14.22 -11.45 6.75
N ALA A 39 14.25 -11.18 5.45
CA ALA A 39 14.96 -11.96 4.46
C ALA A 39 15.75 -11.02 3.53
N ASP A 40 16.80 -11.52 2.88
CA ASP A 40 17.52 -10.74 1.90
C ASP A 40 16.71 -10.62 0.61
N THR A 41 16.72 -9.44 0.02
CA THR A 41 16.17 -9.21 -1.32
C THR A 41 17.15 -9.77 -2.35
N PRO A 42 16.71 -10.59 -3.33
CA PRO A 42 17.58 -11.00 -4.42
C PRO A 42 18.18 -9.78 -5.13
N LYS A 43 19.47 -9.85 -5.43
CA LYS A 43 20.19 -8.73 -6.04
C LYS A 43 19.56 -8.30 -7.36
N GLY A 44 19.24 -7.01 -7.49
CA GLY A 44 18.62 -6.46 -8.70
C GLY A 44 17.12 -6.74 -8.85
N ALA A 45 16.50 -7.47 -7.90
CA ALA A 45 15.08 -7.82 -8.01
C ALA A 45 14.13 -6.65 -7.78
N VAL A 46 14.59 -5.57 -7.13
CA VAL A 46 13.81 -4.35 -6.91
C VAL A 46 14.70 -3.13 -7.14
N SER A 47 14.18 -2.14 -7.89
CA SER A 47 14.83 -0.85 -8.13
C SER A 47 13.84 0.26 -7.84
N ASP A 48 14.15 1.11 -6.85
CA ASP A 48 13.29 2.23 -6.43
C ASP A 48 11.79 1.83 -6.32
N GLY A 49 11.51 0.73 -5.63
CA GLY A 49 10.16 0.23 -5.41
C GLY A 49 9.53 -0.52 -6.60
N LEU A 50 10.11 -0.51 -7.79
CA LEU A 50 9.66 -1.32 -8.91
C LEU A 50 10.25 -2.72 -8.84
N ILE A 51 9.42 -3.74 -9.01
CA ILE A 51 9.84 -5.13 -9.11
C ILE A 51 10.38 -5.37 -10.52
N GLU A 52 11.68 -5.71 -10.61
CA GLU A 52 12.38 -6.02 -11.86
C GLU A 52 12.47 -7.53 -12.10
N ASP A 53 12.68 -8.33 -11.04
CA ASP A 53 12.72 -9.80 -11.09
C ASP A 53 11.69 -10.40 -10.12
N ALA A 54 10.47 -10.57 -10.64
CA ALA A 54 9.37 -11.14 -9.89
C ALA A 54 9.56 -12.63 -9.57
N GLU A 55 10.32 -13.38 -10.40
CA GLU A 55 10.54 -14.82 -10.20
C GLU A 55 11.46 -15.07 -8.99
N SER A 56 12.57 -14.37 -8.90
CA SER A 56 13.48 -14.47 -7.77
C SER A 56 12.83 -14.03 -6.46
N LEU A 57 11.99 -12.98 -6.50
CA LEU A 57 11.20 -12.55 -5.34
C LEU A 57 10.16 -13.59 -4.93
N GLU A 58 9.42 -14.15 -5.89
CA GLU A 58 8.46 -15.21 -5.63
C GLU A 58 9.13 -16.40 -4.93
N LYS A 59 10.24 -16.90 -5.49
CA LYS A 59 11.00 -18.02 -4.93
C LYS A 59 11.45 -17.75 -3.50
N THR A 60 11.98 -16.54 -3.26
CA THR A 60 12.46 -16.12 -1.94
C THR A 60 11.31 -16.04 -0.94
N LEU A 61 10.21 -15.37 -1.31
CA LEU A 61 9.03 -15.21 -0.45
C LEU A 61 8.35 -16.56 -0.18
N ARG A 62 8.16 -17.42 -1.18
CA ARG A 62 7.63 -18.78 -0.99
C ARG A 62 8.47 -19.57 0.02
N LYS A 63 9.79 -19.54 -0.11
CA LYS A 63 10.70 -20.21 0.82
C LYS A 63 10.49 -19.68 2.25
N VAL A 64 10.47 -18.36 2.44
CA VAL A 64 10.33 -17.75 3.77
C VAL A 64 8.96 -18.09 4.37
N LEU A 65 7.87 -17.95 3.61
CA LEU A 65 6.52 -18.23 4.09
C LEU A 65 6.35 -19.71 4.46
N THR A 66 6.85 -20.64 3.64
CA THR A 66 6.76 -22.07 3.88
C THR A 66 7.61 -22.49 5.09
N THR A 67 8.88 -22.06 5.16
CA THR A 67 9.77 -22.39 6.28
C THR A 67 9.22 -21.94 7.63
N ASN A 68 8.49 -20.84 7.66
CA ASN A 68 7.91 -20.28 8.88
C ASN A 68 6.43 -20.64 9.08
N SER A 69 5.90 -21.58 8.29
CA SER A 69 4.50 -22.07 8.38
C SER A 69 3.46 -20.93 8.31
N ILE A 70 3.73 -19.90 7.49
CA ILE A 70 2.82 -18.77 7.27
C ILE A 70 1.85 -19.12 6.15
N SER A 71 0.56 -19.27 6.48
CA SER A 71 -0.53 -19.61 5.56
C SER A 71 -1.56 -18.50 5.39
N VAL A 72 -1.22 -17.26 5.82
CA VAL A 72 -2.09 -16.08 5.71
C VAL A 72 -2.17 -15.66 4.24
N LYS A 73 -3.40 -15.46 3.75
CA LYS A 73 -3.67 -15.10 2.33
C LYS A 73 -3.98 -13.62 2.11
N ASP A 74 -4.42 -12.92 3.13
CA ASP A 74 -4.64 -11.48 3.03
C ASP A 74 -3.30 -10.75 3.18
N VAL A 75 -2.88 -10.00 2.17
CA VAL A 75 -1.59 -9.30 2.14
C VAL A 75 -1.73 -7.80 1.95
N ILE A 76 -0.85 -7.05 2.59
CA ILE A 76 -0.58 -5.64 2.31
C ILE A 76 0.90 -5.50 1.97
N PHE A 77 1.19 -4.93 0.82
CA PHE A 77 2.53 -4.45 0.48
C PHE A 77 2.67 -2.98 0.83
N SER A 78 3.76 -2.62 1.49
CA SER A 78 4.16 -1.22 1.65
C SER A 78 5.28 -0.91 0.67
N ILE A 79 5.02 0.02 -0.23
CA ILE A 79 5.96 0.39 -1.30
C ILE A 79 6.64 1.70 -0.88
N VAL A 80 7.96 1.75 -0.99
CA VAL A 80 8.79 2.93 -0.76
C VAL A 80 9.52 3.24 -2.05
N SER A 81 9.29 4.43 -2.62
CA SER A 81 9.87 4.86 -3.90
C SER A 81 9.89 6.37 -4.00
N GLY A 82 10.94 6.92 -4.60
CA GLY A 82 11.01 8.32 -4.96
C GLY A 82 10.06 8.75 -6.08
N LYS A 83 9.47 7.76 -6.80
CA LYS A 83 8.50 8.00 -7.87
C LYS A 83 7.05 8.13 -7.38
N ILE A 84 6.79 7.87 -6.09
CA ILE A 84 5.47 8.06 -5.48
C ILE A 84 5.39 9.51 -4.99
N ALA A 85 4.50 10.28 -5.59
CA ALA A 85 4.25 11.65 -5.18
C ALA A 85 3.07 11.72 -4.20
N THR A 86 3.19 12.59 -3.19
CA THR A 86 2.13 12.86 -2.23
C THR A 86 1.89 14.36 -2.11
N LYS A 87 0.63 14.77 -1.98
CA LYS A 87 0.26 16.17 -1.80
C LYS A 87 -0.91 16.28 -0.83
N GLU A 88 -0.85 17.25 0.07
CA GLU A 88 -2.00 17.64 0.86
C GLU A 88 -2.74 18.76 0.15
N VAL A 89 -4.06 18.66 0.08
CA VAL A 89 -4.95 19.68 -0.50
C VAL A 89 -6.15 19.89 0.39
N ILE A 90 -6.71 21.10 0.31
CA ILE A 90 -7.95 21.46 0.99
C ILE A 90 -9.02 21.66 -0.08
N ILE A 91 -10.16 21.02 0.07
CA ILE A 91 -11.32 21.17 -0.80
C ILE A 91 -12.55 21.60 0.03
N PRO A 92 -13.60 22.19 -0.59
CA PRO A 92 -14.88 22.40 0.09
C PRO A 92 -15.43 21.10 0.66
N ASP A 93 -16.23 21.18 1.75
CA ASP A 93 -16.87 20.02 2.34
C ASP A 93 -17.92 19.46 1.37
N VAL A 94 -17.72 18.22 0.96
CA VAL A 94 -18.58 17.48 0.06
C VAL A 94 -18.81 16.07 0.59
N LYS A 95 -19.84 15.39 0.05
CA LYS A 95 -20.10 13.98 0.37
C LYS A 95 -18.92 13.10 -0.05
N ASP A 96 -18.60 12.06 0.73
CA ASP A 96 -17.46 11.16 0.51
C ASP A 96 -17.42 10.58 -0.91
N ASN A 97 -18.57 10.23 -1.48
CA ASN A 97 -18.67 9.68 -2.83
C ASN A 97 -18.33 10.68 -3.95
N LYS A 98 -18.19 11.99 -3.65
CA LYS A 98 -17.81 13.04 -4.61
C LYS A 98 -16.34 13.42 -4.54
N ILE A 99 -15.64 13.04 -3.48
CA ILE A 99 -14.23 13.41 -3.30
C ILE A 99 -13.38 12.82 -4.44
N GLY A 100 -13.63 11.54 -4.79
CA GLY A 100 -12.89 10.88 -5.88
C GLY A 100 -13.01 11.58 -7.23
N ASP A 101 -14.22 12.04 -7.58
CA ASP A 101 -14.49 12.77 -8.83
C ASP A 101 -13.72 14.11 -8.85
N ILE A 102 -13.73 14.84 -7.73
CA ILE A 102 -13.01 16.11 -7.60
C ILE A 102 -11.49 15.90 -7.72
N VAL A 103 -10.96 14.89 -7.03
CA VAL A 103 -9.52 14.56 -7.10
C VAL A 103 -9.12 14.17 -8.52
N ALA A 104 -9.92 13.36 -9.21
CA ALA A 104 -9.65 12.94 -10.58
C ALA A 104 -9.67 14.13 -11.57
N ALA A 105 -10.66 15.03 -11.43
CA ALA A 105 -10.80 16.20 -12.30
C ALA A 105 -9.62 17.18 -12.18
N ASN A 106 -9.00 17.28 -11.00
CA ASN A 106 -7.90 18.21 -10.73
C ASN A 106 -6.52 17.53 -10.65
N ALA A 107 -6.42 16.25 -11.04
CA ALA A 107 -5.20 15.47 -10.85
C ALA A 107 -3.96 16.08 -11.52
N SER A 108 -4.10 16.65 -12.73
CA SER A 108 -3.03 17.32 -13.46
C SER A 108 -2.53 18.63 -12.80
N GLU A 109 -3.39 19.28 -12.01
CA GLU A 109 -3.00 20.45 -11.22
C GLU A 109 -2.23 20.05 -9.95
N TYR A 110 -2.52 18.86 -9.44
CA TYR A 110 -1.88 18.35 -8.24
C TYR A 110 -0.51 17.76 -8.51
N PHE A 111 -0.33 17.10 -9.65
CA PHE A 111 0.89 16.38 -9.99
C PHE A 111 1.34 16.69 -11.42
N PRO A 112 2.59 17.14 -11.62
CA PRO A 112 3.17 17.39 -12.95
C PRO A 112 3.67 16.06 -13.57
N VAL A 113 2.76 15.10 -13.78
CA VAL A 113 3.04 13.77 -14.32
C VAL A 113 2.02 13.41 -15.40
N GLU A 114 2.34 12.42 -16.24
CA GLU A 114 1.39 11.82 -17.17
C GLU A 114 0.33 11.03 -16.40
N ILE A 115 -0.82 11.64 -16.12
CA ILE A 115 -1.86 11.11 -15.22
C ILE A 115 -2.28 9.70 -15.63
N ASP A 116 -2.30 9.40 -16.91
CA ASP A 116 -2.66 8.09 -17.44
C ASP A 116 -1.68 6.96 -17.08
N GLU A 117 -0.46 7.30 -16.71
CA GLU A 117 0.57 6.37 -16.24
C GLU A 117 0.54 6.16 -14.71
N TYR A 118 -0.34 6.89 -13.99
CA TYR A 118 -0.39 6.86 -12.53
C TYR A 118 -1.75 6.39 -11.99
N ILE A 119 -1.70 5.74 -10.85
CA ILE A 119 -2.87 5.48 -10.00
C ILE A 119 -2.93 6.60 -8.97
N ILE A 120 -4.04 7.34 -8.96
CA ILE A 120 -4.28 8.41 -8.00
C ILE A 120 -5.29 7.94 -6.97
N LYS A 121 -4.94 8.09 -5.70
CA LYS A 121 -5.80 7.77 -4.55
C LYS A 121 -5.76 8.91 -3.55
N HIS A 122 -6.79 8.98 -2.71
CA HIS A 122 -6.88 9.97 -1.65
C HIS A 122 -7.25 9.34 -0.32
N ALA A 123 -6.92 10.03 0.75
CA ALA A 123 -7.38 9.77 2.10
C ALA A 123 -7.86 11.08 2.73
N VAL A 124 -8.98 11.04 3.44
CA VAL A 124 -9.45 12.17 4.25
C VAL A 124 -8.61 12.19 5.52
N LEU A 125 -7.90 13.28 5.74
CA LEU A 125 -7.13 13.51 6.95
C LEU A 125 -8.01 14.10 8.05
N GLU A 126 -8.79 15.14 7.70
CA GLU A 126 -9.72 15.77 8.62
C GLU A 126 -10.83 16.54 7.88
N ARG A 127 -11.93 16.80 8.60
CA ARG A 127 -12.97 17.75 8.24
C ARG A 127 -12.98 18.88 9.25
N PHE A 128 -13.01 20.10 8.80
CA PHE A 128 -12.96 21.28 9.67
C PHE A 128 -13.78 22.42 9.08
N THR A 129 -14.03 23.45 9.89
CA THR A 129 -14.71 24.66 9.46
C THR A 129 -13.74 25.82 9.57
N GLU A 130 -13.67 26.62 8.53
CA GLU A 130 -12.89 27.85 8.49
C GLU A 130 -13.76 28.97 7.92
N GLU A 131 -13.85 30.09 8.63
CA GLU A 131 -14.71 31.22 8.26
C GLU A 131 -16.17 30.80 7.96
N GLU A 132 -16.73 29.93 8.81
CA GLU A 132 -18.08 29.35 8.68
C GLU A 132 -18.29 28.44 7.46
N VAL A 133 -17.23 28.16 6.66
CA VAL A 133 -17.26 27.28 5.51
C VAL A 133 -16.66 25.93 5.86
N GLY A 134 -17.41 24.84 5.60
CA GLY A 134 -16.93 23.48 5.77
C GLY A 134 -15.84 23.15 4.76
N LYS A 135 -14.74 22.54 5.22
CA LYS A 135 -13.57 22.14 4.41
C LYS A 135 -13.11 20.74 4.77
N ILE A 136 -12.47 20.10 3.80
CA ILE A 136 -11.86 18.77 3.96
C ILE A 136 -10.38 18.89 3.60
N ARG A 137 -9.50 18.40 4.48
CA ARG A 137 -8.09 18.18 4.17
C ARG A 137 -7.90 16.75 3.69
N LEU A 138 -7.33 16.62 2.50
CA LEU A 138 -7.03 15.35 1.85
C LEU A 138 -5.52 15.17 1.72
N GLN A 139 -5.06 13.94 1.90
CA GLN A 139 -3.79 13.49 1.35
C GLN A 139 -4.06 12.79 0.03
N ILE A 140 -3.42 13.25 -1.04
CA ILE A 140 -3.49 12.61 -2.36
C ILE A 140 -2.15 11.95 -2.64
N VAL A 141 -2.22 10.77 -3.22
CA VAL A 141 -1.04 9.97 -3.59
C VAL A 141 -1.14 9.62 -5.07
N ALA A 142 -0.06 9.87 -5.81
CA ALA A 142 0.12 9.40 -7.19
C ALA A 142 1.24 8.36 -7.23
N ALA A 143 0.92 7.15 -7.66
CA ALA A 143 1.87 6.03 -7.77
C ALA A 143 1.89 5.50 -9.22
N PRO A 144 3.08 5.20 -9.81
CA PRO A 144 3.17 4.64 -11.16
C PRO A 144 2.37 3.34 -11.29
N LYS A 145 1.51 3.22 -12.32
CA LYS A 145 0.69 2.02 -12.59
C LYS A 145 1.54 0.76 -12.64
N LYS A 146 2.62 0.77 -13.44
CA LYS A 146 3.54 -0.37 -13.58
C LYS A 146 4.07 -0.87 -12.23
N MET A 147 4.39 0.06 -11.33
CA MET A 147 4.86 -0.30 -9.99
C MET A 147 3.77 -1.03 -9.22
N VAL A 148 2.57 -0.47 -9.12
CA VAL A 148 1.46 -1.09 -8.38
C VAL A 148 1.10 -2.45 -8.98
N GLU A 149 1.01 -2.54 -10.31
CA GLU A 149 0.70 -3.77 -11.04
C GLU A 149 1.75 -4.87 -10.81
N SER A 150 3.04 -4.51 -10.67
CA SER A 150 4.10 -5.49 -10.38
C SER A 150 3.89 -6.18 -9.02
N TYR A 151 3.42 -5.45 -8.00
CA TYR A 151 3.08 -6.03 -6.70
C TYR A 151 1.81 -6.88 -6.74
N TYR A 152 0.79 -6.47 -7.52
CA TYR A 152 -0.39 -7.31 -7.74
C TYR A 152 -0.01 -8.63 -8.43
N ALA A 153 0.84 -8.56 -9.45
CA ALA A 153 1.33 -9.75 -10.14
C ALA A 153 2.12 -10.67 -9.19
N LEU A 154 2.96 -10.11 -8.32
CA LEU A 154 3.70 -10.88 -7.31
C LEU A 154 2.74 -11.53 -6.30
N ALA A 155 1.74 -10.79 -5.78
CA ALA A 155 0.72 -11.34 -4.88
C ALA A 155 0.00 -12.53 -5.52
N LYS A 156 -0.44 -12.39 -6.78
CA LYS A 156 -1.11 -13.45 -7.54
C LYS A 156 -0.23 -14.69 -7.73
N ARG A 157 1.05 -14.51 -8.03
CA ARG A 157 2.03 -15.61 -8.13
C ARG A 157 2.18 -16.35 -6.79
N LEU A 158 2.15 -15.62 -5.67
CA LEU A 158 2.24 -16.18 -4.31
C LEU A 158 0.91 -16.77 -3.81
N GLU A 159 -0.17 -16.64 -4.57
CA GLU A 159 -1.54 -17.04 -4.18
C GLU A 159 -2.03 -16.32 -2.91
N LEU A 160 -1.69 -15.04 -2.80
CA LEU A 160 -2.05 -14.15 -1.70
C LEU A 160 -3.21 -13.24 -2.10
#